data_a2fad5bff9dd44597f14d5ff37456444
#
_entry.id   a2fad5bff9dd44597f14d5ff37456444
#
_cell.length_a   1.000
_cell.length_b   1.000
_cell.length_c   1.000
_cell.angle_alpha   90.00
_cell.angle_beta   90.00
_cell.angle_gamma   90.00
#
_symmetry.space_group_name_H-M   'P 1'
#
loop_
_entity.id
_entity.type
_entity.pdbx_description
1 polymer ?
#
loop_
_entity_poly.entity_id
_entity_poly.type
_entity_poly.pdbx_seq_one_letter_code
_entity_poly.pdbx_strand_id
1 'polypeptide(L)'
;MRAGRARIAGSHVPDRARVPIQGSAPRIMLQQEPQPERAAGPAPALDENRLLWVDMEMSGLSPDTDRVLELAMVVTDAQLNVVAEGPVIAIHQDDSVLDRMDAWNRSTHARSGLTPRVRESRVDEAAAERQMLDWVARYVPAGRSPMCGNSICQDRRFMARWMPKLEAFFHYRNLDVSTLKELARRWRPEVFRSYEKKSRHEALADVYESIAELKHYRAHWLGG
;
A
#
# COMPACT_ATOMS: atom_id res chain seq x y z
N MET A 1 -63.73 -22.02 -0.32
CA MET A 1 -63.91 -22.99 -1.44
C MET A 1 -62.48 -23.38 -1.87
N ARG A 2 -61.99 -24.60 -1.47
CA ARG A 2 -61.88 -25.87 -2.19
C ARG A 2 -61.49 -25.62 -3.67
N ALA A 3 -60.51 -26.16 -4.22
CA ALA A 3 -59.62 -27.31 -4.18
C ALA A 3 -58.80 -27.19 -5.50
N GLY A 4 -57.65 -27.72 -5.66
CA GLY A 4 -57.38 -28.99 -6.23
C GLY A 4 -55.88 -29.22 -6.49
N ARG A 5 -55.46 -30.35 -5.99
CA ARG A 5 -54.13 -30.97 -6.22
C ARG A 5 -54.05 -31.55 -7.64
N ALA A 6 -52.93 -31.46 -8.30
CA ALA A 6 -52.52 -32.43 -9.31
C ALA A 6 -51.08 -32.91 -9.04
N ARG A 7 -50.94 -34.19 -8.71
CA ARG A 7 -49.69 -34.94 -8.69
C ARG A 7 -49.42 -35.40 -10.15
N ILE A 8 -48.18 -35.27 -10.59
CA ILE A 8 -47.72 -36.04 -11.73
C ILE A 8 -46.47 -36.85 -11.30
N ALA A 9 -46.49 -38.08 -11.71
CA ALA A 9 -45.69 -39.22 -11.30
C ALA A 9 -44.23 -39.14 -11.75
N GLY A 10 -43.40 -39.97 -11.05
CA GLY A 10 -41.98 -40.10 -11.22
C GLY A 10 -41.55 -40.69 -12.54
N SER A 11 -40.33 -40.36 -12.91
CA SER A 11 -39.54 -41.13 -13.85
C SER A 11 -38.22 -41.51 -13.17
N HIS A 12 -38.07 -42.81 -13.04
CA HIS A 12 -36.95 -43.56 -12.53
C HIS A 12 -35.77 -43.43 -13.51
N VAL A 13 -34.59 -42.99 -13.05
CA VAL A 13 -33.34 -43.04 -13.80
C VAL A 13 -32.38 -43.97 -13.07
N PRO A 14 -31.79 -44.96 -13.77
CA PRO A 14 -30.99 -46.00 -13.11
C PRO A 14 -29.61 -45.52 -12.69
N ASP A 15 -29.20 -46.07 -11.58
CA ASP A 15 -27.91 -46.01 -10.92
C ASP A 15 -26.75 -46.33 -11.89
N ARG A 16 -25.85 -45.38 -12.14
CA ARG A 16 -24.59 -45.64 -12.82
C ARG A 16 -23.46 -45.74 -11.80
N ALA A 17 -22.87 -46.91 -11.78
CA ALA A 17 -21.74 -47.34 -10.98
C ALA A 17 -20.65 -46.29 -10.81
N ARG A 18 -20.25 -46.10 -9.55
CA ARG A 18 -19.05 -45.32 -9.15
C ARG A 18 -17.81 -46.11 -9.54
N VAL A 19 -16.99 -45.51 -10.41
CA VAL A 19 -15.60 -45.93 -10.65
C VAL A 19 -14.71 -45.19 -9.67
N PRO A 20 -13.84 -45.85 -8.89
CA PRO A 20 -12.90 -45.17 -8.01
C PRO A 20 -11.74 -44.62 -8.84
N ILE A 21 -11.57 -43.29 -8.82
CA ILE A 21 -10.37 -42.64 -9.37
C ILE A 21 -9.30 -42.66 -8.28
N GLN A 22 -8.44 -43.68 -8.33
CA GLN A 22 -7.13 -43.62 -7.67
C GLN A 22 -6.15 -42.95 -8.62
N GLY A 23 -5.42 -41.93 -8.09
CA GLY A 23 -4.32 -41.30 -8.81
C GLY A 23 -4.06 -39.89 -8.35
N SER A 24 -3.53 -39.73 -7.14
CA SER A 24 -2.90 -38.47 -6.73
C SER A 24 -1.58 -38.31 -7.48
N ALA A 25 -1.56 -37.46 -8.52
CA ALA A 25 -0.33 -37.04 -9.15
C ALA A 25 0.47 -36.17 -8.16
N PRO A 26 1.79 -36.28 -8.07
CA PRO A 26 2.61 -35.45 -7.21
C PRO A 26 2.55 -34.01 -7.71
N ARG A 27 2.19 -33.11 -6.78
CA ARG A 27 2.23 -31.66 -6.98
C ARG A 27 3.69 -31.24 -7.15
N ILE A 28 4.12 -31.02 -8.39
CA ILE A 28 5.44 -30.46 -8.68
C ILE A 28 5.44 -29.04 -8.09
N MET A 29 6.16 -28.85 -7.00
CA MET A 29 6.53 -27.53 -6.52
C MET A 29 7.46 -26.92 -7.60
N LEU A 30 6.92 -26.01 -8.41
CA LEU A 30 7.72 -25.13 -9.23
C LEU A 30 8.57 -24.28 -8.26
N GLN A 31 9.84 -24.65 -8.10
CA GLN A 31 10.83 -23.78 -7.50
C GLN A 31 10.88 -22.54 -8.38
N GLN A 32 10.47 -21.39 -7.83
CA GLN A 32 10.73 -20.10 -8.46
C GLN A 32 12.25 -19.94 -8.50
N GLU A 33 12.81 -19.99 -9.70
CA GLU A 33 14.19 -19.62 -9.90
C GLU A 33 14.37 -18.17 -9.41
N PRO A 34 15.48 -17.87 -8.69
CA PRO A 34 15.77 -16.50 -8.29
C PRO A 34 15.88 -15.66 -9.57
N GLN A 35 15.04 -14.64 -9.67
CA GLN A 35 15.14 -13.67 -10.76
C GLN A 35 16.55 -13.08 -10.70
N PRO A 36 17.27 -12.98 -11.83
CA PRO A 36 18.60 -12.39 -11.82
C PRO A 36 18.49 -10.96 -11.28
N GLU A 37 19.25 -10.65 -10.23
CA GLU A 37 19.47 -9.28 -9.76
C GLU A 37 19.75 -8.43 -10.99
N ARG A 38 18.87 -7.49 -11.31
CA ARG A 38 19.14 -6.49 -12.33
C ARG A 38 20.42 -5.81 -11.89
N ALA A 39 21.49 -6.02 -12.64
CA ALA A 39 22.77 -5.38 -12.43
C ALA A 39 22.50 -3.89 -12.17
N ALA A 40 22.85 -3.42 -10.96
CA ALA A 40 22.70 -2.04 -10.60
C ALA A 40 23.54 -1.21 -11.55
N GLY A 41 22.87 -0.52 -12.47
CA GLY A 41 23.52 0.53 -13.26
C GLY A 41 24.15 1.58 -12.34
N PRO A 42 24.99 2.47 -12.84
CA PRO A 42 25.58 3.52 -12.01
C PRO A 42 24.49 4.24 -11.23
N ALA A 43 24.72 4.48 -9.93
CA ALA A 43 23.75 5.15 -9.07
C ALA A 43 23.28 6.44 -9.76
N PRO A 44 21.96 6.68 -9.87
CA PRO A 44 21.47 7.88 -10.53
C PRO A 44 22.00 9.11 -9.79
N ALA A 45 22.42 10.14 -10.54
CA ALA A 45 22.86 11.41 -9.93
C ALA A 45 21.76 11.95 -9.02
N LEU A 46 22.16 12.55 -7.89
CA LEU A 46 21.24 13.23 -6.99
C LEU A 46 20.51 14.35 -7.74
N ASP A 47 19.19 14.47 -7.51
CA ASP A 47 18.38 15.53 -8.11
C ASP A 47 17.42 16.12 -7.05
N GLU A 48 17.54 17.40 -6.78
CA GLU A 48 16.74 18.13 -5.81
C GLU A 48 15.27 18.33 -6.23
N ASN A 49 14.95 18.13 -7.51
CA ASN A 49 13.58 18.25 -8.04
C ASN A 49 12.78 16.95 -7.93
N ARG A 50 13.40 15.85 -7.51
CA ARG A 50 12.67 14.59 -7.29
C ARG A 50 11.77 14.68 -6.09
N LEU A 51 10.67 13.92 -6.17
CA LEU A 51 9.63 13.84 -5.16
C LEU A 51 9.69 12.49 -4.45
N LEU A 52 9.64 12.53 -3.12
CA LEU A 52 9.58 11.34 -2.26
C LEU A 52 8.14 11.09 -1.84
N TRP A 53 7.57 10.03 -2.36
CA TRP A 53 6.23 9.55 -2.05
C TRP A 53 6.28 8.53 -0.94
N VAL A 54 5.37 8.64 0.01
CA VAL A 54 5.32 7.81 1.21
C VAL A 54 3.89 7.35 1.44
N ASP A 55 3.76 6.14 1.94
CA ASP A 55 2.55 5.64 2.59
C ASP A 55 2.95 4.68 3.71
N MET A 56 2.20 4.71 4.80
CA MET A 56 2.43 3.89 5.98
C MET A 56 1.13 3.24 6.42
N GLU A 57 1.21 1.95 6.76
CA GLU A 57 0.13 1.28 7.48
C GLU A 57 0.42 1.34 8.99
N MET A 58 -0.61 1.63 9.79
CA MET A 58 -0.49 1.81 11.22
C MET A 58 -1.50 0.96 11.98
N SER A 59 -1.23 0.70 13.26
CA SER A 59 -2.15 -0.01 14.15
C SER A 59 -3.37 0.81 14.58
N GLY A 60 -3.36 2.11 14.30
CA GLY A 60 -4.42 3.07 14.62
C GLY A 60 -4.06 4.48 14.19
N LEU A 61 -4.73 5.49 14.72
CA LEU A 61 -4.62 6.88 14.27
C LEU A 61 -3.84 7.81 15.21
N SER A 62 -3.45 7.34 16.38
CA SER A 62 -2.74 8.14 17.39
C SER A 62 -1.26 7.76 17.47
N PRO A 63 -0.33 8.60 17.02
CA PRO A 63 1.10 8.28 17.07
C PRO A 63 1.66 8.14 18.48
N ASP A 64 0.93 8.58 19.52
CA ASP A 64 1.35 8.42 20.91
C ASP A 64 1.13 7.00 21.45
N THR A 65 0.14 6.29 20.92
CA THR A 65 -0.29 4.95 21.39
C THR A 65 -0.19 3.87 20.33
N ASP A 66 -0.24 4.26 19.07
CA ASP A 66 -0.22 3.36 17.94
C ASP A 66 1.16 3.27 17.29
N ARG A 67 1.37 2.24 16.49
CA ARG A 67 2.68 1.91 15.91
C ARG A 67 2.60 1.78 14.40
N VAL A 68 3.75 1.94 13.75
CA VAL A 68 3.89 1.70 12.31
C VAL A 68 3.98 0.20 12.06
N LEU A 69 3.21 -0.29 11.09
CA LEU A 69 3.17 -1.70 10.70
C LEU A 69 3.87 -1.96 9.36
N GLU A 70 3.78 -1.02 8.42
CA GLU A 70 4.43 -1.10 7.12
C GLU A 70 4.83 0.30 6.64
N LEU A 71 5.93 0.38 5.91
CA LEU A 71 6.41 1.59 5.25
C LEU A 71 6.76 1.27 3.81
N ALA A 72 6.28 2.09 2.88
CA ALA A 72 6.67 2.06 1.47
C ALA A 72 7.00 3.47 0.97
N MET A 73 7.98 3.56 0.08
CA MET A 73 8.37 4.81 -0.55
C MET A 73 8.69 4.61 -2.04
N VAL A 74 8.36 5.63 -2.84
CA VAL A 74 8.69 5.72 -4.26
C VAL A 74 9.30 7.07 -4.55
N VAL A 75 10.31 7.11 -5.43
CA VAL A 75 10.89 8.35 -5.96
C VAL A 75 10.33 8.59 -7.36
N THR A 76 9.83 9.80 -7.61
CA THR A 76 9.50 10.26 -8.96
C THR A 76 10.36 11.45 -9.36
N ASP A 77 10.43 11.72 -10.67
CA ASP A 77 10.84 13.02 -11.16
C ASP A 77 9.73 14.09 -10.95
N ALA A 78 9.99 15.33 -11.33
CA ALA A 78 9.02 16.43 -11.25
C ALA A 78 7.81 16.22 -12.19
N GLN A 79 7.91 15.34 -13.20
CA GLN A 79 6.85 14.98 -14.12
C GLN A 79 6.02 13.80 -13.64
N LEU A 80 6.31 13.29 -12.42
CA LEU A 80 5.68 12.14 -11.79
C LEU A 80 6.01 10.79 -12.46
N ASN A 81 7.09 10.71 -13.24
CA ASN A 81 7.58 9.43 -13.73
C ASN A 81 8.37 8.75 -12.61
N VAL A 82 8.14 7.46 -12.41
CA VAL A 82 8.83 6.68 -11.39
C VAL A 82 10.31 6.56 -11.74
N VAL A 83 11.17 6.98 -10.83
CA VAL A 83 12.63 6.89 -10.90
C VAL A 83 13.12 5.65 -10.17
N ALA A 84 12.57 5.40 -8.98
CA ALA A 84 12.93 4.25 -8.16
C ALA A 84 11.79 3.86 -7.21
N GLU A 85 11.70 2.56 -6.95
CA GLU A 85 10.83 1.98 -5.95
C GLU A 85 11.69 1.51 -4.77
N GLY A 86 11.29 1.89 -3.56
CA GLY A 86 11.97 1.50 -2.33
C GLY A 86 11.56 0.12 -1.85
N PRO A 87 12.25 -0.41 -0.84
CA PRO A 87 11.81 -1.62 -0.19
C PRO A 87 10.46 -1.38 0.50
N VAL A 88 9.57 -2.36 0.43
CA VAL A 88 8.37 -2.42 1.29
C VAL A 88 8.78 -3.10 2.59
N ILE A 89 8.70 -2.39 3.70
CA ILE A 89 9.22 -2.86 4.98
C ILE A 89 8.05 -3.11 5.93
N ALA A 90 7.76 -4.38 6.21
CA ALA A 90 6.90 -4.75 7.33
C ALA A 90 7.71 -4.61 8.63
N ILE A 91 7.16 -3.90 9.61
CA ILE A 91 7.83 -3.54 10.86
C ILE A 91 7.27 -4.42 11.97
N HIS A 92 8.17 -5.08 12.70
CA HIS A 92 7.79 -5.98 13.79
C HIS A 92 7.07 -5.22 14.89
N GLN A 93 5.95 -5.78 15.34
CA GLN A 93 5.22 -5.34 16.51
C GLN A 93 4.78 -6.54 17.33
N ASP A 94 4.84 -6.39 18.66
CA ASP A 94 4.36 -7.41 19.60
C ASP A 94 2.84 -7.62 19.46
N ASP A 95 2.37 -8.82 19.79
CA ASP A 95 0.93 -9.14 19.81
C ASP A 95 0.14 -8.17 20.68
N SER A 96 0.72 -7.64 21.76
CA SER A 96 0.09 -6.61 22.60
C SER A 96 -0.27 -5.32 21.85
N VAL A 97 0.43 -4.98 20.77
CA VAL A 97 0.11 -3.86 19.87
C VAL A 97 -1.01 -4.28 18.91
N LEU A 98 -0.86 -5.44 18.28
CA LEU A 98 -1.80 -5.96 17.28
C LEU A 98 -3.19 -6.23 17.89
N ASP A 99 -3.23 -6.71 19.14
CA ASP A 99 -4.48 -7.00 19.84
C ASP A 99 -5.24 -5.72 20.26
N ARG A 100 -4.56 -4.58 20.38
CA ARG A 100 -5.21 -3.30 20.66
C ARG A 100 -5.82 -2.62 19.44
N MET A 101 -5.50 -3.07 18.22
CA MET A 101 -6.13 -2.54 17.01
C MET A 101 -7.65 -2.61 17.10
N ASP A 102 -8.35 -1.61 16.57
CA ASP A 102 -9.78 -1.66 16.43
C ASP A 102 -10.24 -2.74 15.41
N ALA A 103 -11.55 -2.98 15.34
CA ALA A 103 -12.09 -4.03 14.48
C ALA A 103 -11.82 -3.78 12.98
N TRP A 104 -11.79 -2.51 12.57
CA TRP A 104 -11.53 -2.14 11.18
C TRP A 104 -10.06 -2.42 10.80
N ASN A 105 -9.10 -1.95 11.61
CA ASN A 105 -7.67 -2.17 11.39
C ASN A 105 -7.35 -3.67 11.40
N ARG A 106 -7.84 -4.42 12.39
CA ARG A 106 -7.65 -5.88 12.45
C ARG A 106 -8.15 -6.59 11.18
N SER A 107 -9.36 -6.26 10.75
CA SER A 107 -9.96 -6.87 9.55
C SER A 107 -9.19 -6.50 8.28
N THR A 108 -8.79 -5.25 8.13
CA THR A 108 -8.11 -4.73 6.95
C THR A 108 -6.71 -5.34 6.83
N HIS A 109 -5.91 -5.31 7.90
CA HIS A 109 -4.56 -5.85 7.90
C HIS A 109 -4.51 -7.38 7.86
N ALA A 110 -5.54 -8.07 8.37
CA ALA A 110 -5.66 -9.51 8.17
C ALA A 110 -5.96 -9.86 6.70
N ARG A 111 -6.84 -9.10 6.05
CA ARG A 111 -7.23 -9.32 4.65
C ARG A 111 -6.08 -9.02 3.67
N SER A 112 -5.27 -7.98 3.91
CA SER A 112 -4.08 -7.66 3.10
C SER A 112 -2.90 -8.59 3.39
N GLY A 113 -2.99 -9.45 4.41
CA GLY A 113 -1.89 -10.32 4.84
C GLY A 113 -0.76 -9.55 5.57
N LEU A 114 -1.01 -8.31 5.99
CA LEU A 114 0.00 -7.52 6.70
C LEU A 114 0.27 -8.06 8.11
N THR A 115 -0.78 -8.46 8.85
CA THR A 115 -0.63 -8.95 10.22
C THR A 115 0.39 -10.10 10.38
N PRO A 116 0.36 -11.18 9.58
CA PRO A 116 1.39 -12.21 9.66
C PRO A 116 2.79 -11.67 9.28
N ARG A 117 2.91 -10.81 8.26
CA ARG A 117 4.19 -10.22 7.88
C ARG A 117 4.82 -9.39 9.00
N VAL A 118 4.00 -8.63 9.75
CA VAL A 118 4.42 -7.85 10.91
C VAL A 118 4.95 -8.76 12.03
N ARG A 119 4.24 -9.85 12.34
CA ARG A 119 4.68 -10.83 13.34
C ARG A 119 6.00 -11.53 12.98
N GLU A 120 6.16 -11.89 11.72
CA GLU A 120 7.34 -12.61 11.21
C GLU A 120 8.53 -11.70 10.96
N SER A 121 8.30 -10.40 10.82
CA SER A 121 9.36 -9.42 10.62
C SER A 121 10.34 -9.40 11.77
N ARG A 122 11.61 -9.10 11.47
CA ARG A 122 12.68 -8.85 12.44
C ARG A 122 13.18 -7.40 12.38
N VAL A 123 12.48 -6.55 11.64
CA VAL A 123 12.82 -5.15 11.43
C VAL A 123 11.96 -4.31 12.38
N ASP A 124 12.59 -3.63 13.32
CA ASP A 124 11.96 -2.62 14.16
C ASP A 124 11.92 -1.25 13.46
N GLU A 125 11.24 -0.26 14.05
CA GLU A 125 11.15 1.08 13.46
C GLU A 125 12.52 1.72 13.23
N ALA A 126 13.46 1.52 14.13
CA ALA A 126 14.81 2.10 14.00
C ALA A 126 15.61 1.46 12.85
N ALA A 127 15.43 0.15 12.63
CA ALA A 127 16.03 -0.54 11.49
C ALA A 127 15.37 -0.14 10.16
N ALA A 128 14.03 0.00 10.14
CA ALA A 128 13.28 0.48 8.97
C ALA A 128 13.71 1.91 8.61
N GLU A 129 13.83 2.79 9.60
CA GLU A 129 14.33 4.15 9.42
C GLU A 129 15.70 4.16 8.74
N ARG A 130 16.66 3.40 9.25
CA ARG A 130 18.01 3.32 8.67
C ARG A 130 17.99 2.82 7.23
N GLN A 131 17.29 1.70 6.98
CA GLN A 131 17.20 1.12 5.63
C GLN A 131 16.60 2.11 4.63
N MET A 132 15.56 2.82 5.03
CA MET A 132 14.90 3.77 4.14
C MET A 132 15.75 5.03 3.93
N LEU A 133 16.45 5.53 4.96
CA LEU A 133 17.40 6.64 4.83
C LEU A 133 18.54 6.29 3.86
N ASP A 134 19.15 5.11 4.02
CA ASP A 134 20.21 4.64 3.13
C ASP A 134 19.74 4.50 1.68
N TRP A 135 18.46 4.21 1.49
CA TRP A 135 17.87 4.11 0.17
C TRP A 135 17.57 5.49 -0.43
N VAL A 136 16.84 6.39 0.27
CA VAL A 136 16.44 7.71 -0.27
C VAL A 136 17.62 8.63 -0.54
N ALA A 137 18.68 8.56 0.28
CA ALA A 137 19.89 9.36 0.15
C ALA A 137 20.64 9.12 -1.18
N ARG A 138 20.32 8.05 -1.90
CA ARG A 138 20.87 7.78 -3.23
C ARG A 138 20.21 8.58 -4.35
N TYR A 139 19.04 9.14 -4.09
CA TYR A 139 18.19 9.75 -5.13
C TYR A 139 17.95 11.25 -4.93
N VAL A 140 17.83 11.71 -3.68
CA VAL A 140 17.44 13.07 -3.36
C VAL A 140 18.35 13.61 -2.26
N PRO A 141 18.84 14.86 -2.35
CA PRO A 141 19.55 15.50 -1.25
C PRO A 141 18.62 15.75 -0.05
N ALA A 142 19.13 15.62 1.17
CA ALA A 142 18.37 15.89 2.39
C ALA A 142 17.77 17.31 2.39
N GLY A 143 16.55 17.45 2.90
CA GLY A 143 15.84 18.73 3.03
C GLY A 143 15.27 19.28 1.72
N ARG A 144 15.30 18.53 0.60
CA ARG A 144 14.85 19.05 -0.70
C ARG A 144 13.44 18.60 -1.07
N SER A 145 13.13 17.32 -0.99
CA SER A 145 11.81 16.83 -1.34
C SER A 145 10.78 17.12 -0.24
N PRO A 146 9.59 17.64 -0.59
CA PRO A 146 8.45 17.57 0.32
C PRO A 146 8.11 16.11 0.59
N MET A 147 7.37 15.83 1.68
CA MET A 147 6.74 14.55 1.89
C MET A 147 5.46 14.49 1.06
N CYS A 148 5.35 13.52 0.12
CA CYS A 148 4.26 13.45 -0.84
C CYS A 148 3.37 12.24 -0.56
N GLY A 149 2.05 12.40 -0.66
CA GLY A 149 1.07 11.32 -0.49
C GLY A 149 -0.35 11.83 -0.32
N ASN A 150 -1.28 10.94 0.00
CA ASN A 150 -2.65 11.27 0.37
C ASN A 150 -2.78 11.37 1.88
N SER A 151 -3.36 12.48 2.41
CA SER A 151 -3.46 12.73 3.85
C SER A 151 -2.12 12.60 4.59
N ILE A 152 -1.06 12.93 3.89
CA ILE A 152 0.34 12.68 4.26
C ILE A 152 0.74 13.32 5.59
N CYS A 153 -0.03 14.27 6.09
CA CYS A 153 0.16 14.83 7.42
C CYS A 153 0.03 13.77 8.52
N GLN A 154 -0.76 12.72 8.32
CA GLN A 154 -0.93 11.63 9.27
C GLN A 154 0.34 10.76 9.30
N ASP A 155 0.84 10.35 8.13
CA ASP A 155 2.11 9.60 8.01
C ASP A 155 3.26 10.39 8.62
N ARG A 156 3.32 11.69 8.35
CA ARG A 156 4.35 12.56 8.91
C ARG A 156 4.34 12.61 10.43
N ARG A 157 3.16 12.59 11.08
CA ARG A 157 3.06 12.54 12.54
C ARG A 157 3.63 11.24 13.11
N PHE A 158 3.33 10.11 12.47
CA PHE A 158 3.89 8.81 12.86
C PHE A 158 5.38 8.75 12.61
N MET A 159 5.84 9.23 11.45
CA MET A 159 7.27 9.27 11.12
C MET A 159 8.04 10.16 12.11
N ALA A 160 7.53 11.34 12.45
CA ALA A 160 8.15 12.24 13.44
C ALA A 160 8.27 11.57 14.82
N ARG A 161 7.30 10.73 15.20
CA ARG A 161 7.29 10.03 16.49
C ARG A 161 8.21 8.81 16.51
N TRP A 162 8.22 8.00 15.45
CA TRP A 162 8.84 6.68 15.44
C TRP A 162 10.09 6.57 14.56
N MET A 163 10.25 7.50 13.61
CA MET A 163 11.36 7.56 12.64
C MET A 163 11.84 9.01 12.43
N PRO A 164 12.28 9.71 13.51
CA PRO A 164 12.54 11.15 13.46
C PRO A 164 13.68 11.56 12.53
N LYS A 165 14.66 10.67 12.27
CA LYS A 165 15.75 10.95 11.34
C LYS A 165 15.28 10.90 9.90
N LEU A 166 14.36 9.98 9.58
CA LEU A 166 13.75 9.89 8.27
C LEU A 166 12.81 11.08 8.04
N GLU A 167 12.05 11.49 9.06
CA GLU A 167 11.21 12.69 8.99
C GLU A 167 12.07 13.95 8.71
N ALA A 168 13.17 14.11 9.41
CA ALA A 168 14.09 15.24 9.24
C ALA A 168 14.81 15.26 7.88
N PHE A 169 14.82 14.15 7.15
CA PHE A 169 15.37 14.08 5.80
C PHE A 169 14.50 14.82 4.78
N PHE A 170 13.18 14.92 5.02
CA PHE A 170 12.26 15.64 4.15
C PHE A 170 12.37 17.16 4.33
N HIS A 171 11.96 17.89 3.31
CA HIS A 171 11.63 19.28 3.46
C HIS A 171 10.42 19.44 4.41
N TYR A 172 10.32 20.56 5.14
CA TYR A 172 9.21 20.79 6.10
C TYR A 172 7.81 20.85 5.45
N ARG A 173 7.73 21.07 4.13
CA ARG A 173 6.46 21.12 3.40
C ARG A 173 5.96 19.72 3.06
N ASN A 174 4.63 19.63 2.93
CA ASN A 174 3.95 18.45 2.35
C ASN A 174 3.47 18.76 0.93
N LEU A 175 3.44 17.73 0.09
CA LEU A 175 2.65 17.69 -1.13
C LEU A 175 1.50 16.72 -0.87
N ASP A 176 0.40 17.24 -0.32
CA ASP A 176 -0.76 16.44 0.06
C ASP A 176 -1.80 16.44 -1.06
N VAL A 177 -1.94 15.31 -1.74
CA VAL A 177 -2.89 15.11 -2.84
C VAL A 177 -4.33 15.21 -2.36
N SER A 178 -4.60 14.87 -1.08
CA SER A 178 -5.93 15.02 -0.50
C SER A 178 -6.41 16.46 -0.45
N THR A 179 -5.50 17.45 -0.41
CA THR A 179 -5.87 18.86 -0.55
C THR A 179 -6.51 19.15 -1.91
N LEU A 180 -5.91 18.63 -3.00
CA LEU A 180 -6.47 18.77 -4.35
C LEU A 180 -7.80 18.04 -4.46
N LYS A 181 -7.91 16.86 -3.88
CA LYS A 181 -9.16 16.09 -3.80
C LYS A 181 -10.28 16.88 -3.14
N GLU A 182 -10.00 17.50 -1.99
CA GLU A 182 -10.97 18.33 -1.27
C GLU A 182 -11.40 19.57 -2.07
N LEU A 183 -10.47 20.20 -2.78
CA LEU A 183 -10.77 21.32 -3.68
C LEU A 183 -11.54 20.86 -4.93
N ALA A 184 -11.13 19.77 -5.56
CA ALA A 184 -11.82 19.21 -6.73
C ALA A 184 -13.27 18.85 -6.39
N ARG A 185 -13.51 18.22 -5.24
CA ARG A 185 -14.86 17.90 -4.76
C ARG A 185 -15.78 19.10 -4.70
N ARG A 186 -15.24 20.30 -4.37
CA ARG A 186 -16.00 21.56 -4.20
C ARG A 186 -16.08 22.38 -5.48
N TRP A 187 -14.99 22.46 -6.23
CA TRP A 187 -14.86 23.42 -7.33
C TRP A 187 -14.91 22.78 -8.72
N ARG A 188 -14.58 21.49 -8.80
CA ARG A 188 -14.53 20.72 -10.06
C ARG A 188 -15.10 19.32 -9.84
N PRO A 189 -16.39 19.20 -9.43
CA PRO A 189 -16.98 17.91 -9.06
C PRO A 189 -16.99 16.89 -10.20
N GLU A 190 -16.93 17.32 -11.46
CA GLU A 190 -16.76 16.45 -12.62
C GLU A 190 -15.37 15.79 -12.62
N VAL A 191 -14.30 16.54 -12.29
CA VAL A 191 -12.93 16.01 -12.20
C VAL A 191 -12.84 15.05 -11.01
N PHE A 192 -13.42 15.42 -9.87
CA PHE A 192 -13.44 14.54 -8.69
C PHE A 192 -14.11 13.21 -8.98
N ARG A 193 -15.27 13.19 -9.66
CA ARG A 193 -16.02 11.96 -9.97
C ARG A 193 -15.40 11.12 -11.08
N SER A 194 -14.53 11.69 -11.91
CA SER A 194 -13.86 10.96 -12.99
C SER A 194 -12.63 10.16 -12.54
N TYR A 195 -12.24 10.26 -11.27
CA TYR A 195 -11.16 9.44 -10.68
C TYR A 195 -11.74 8.38 -9.73
N GLU A 196 -11.52 7.11 -10.05
CA GLU A 196 -11.91 5.98 -9.21
C GLU A 196 -10.68 5.42 -8.49
N LYS A 197 -10.69 5.53 -7.16
CA LYS A 197 -9.64 4.96 -6.30
C LYS A 197 -9.93 3.48 -6.03
N LYS A 198 -8.91 2.62 -6.14
CA LYS A 198 -9.03 1.16 -5.94
C LYS A 198 -8.74 0.70 -4.50
N SER A 199 -8.19 1.56 -3.65
CA SER A 199 -7.81 1.37 -2.23
C SER A 199 -7.55 -0.08 -1.84
N ARG A 200 -6.29 -0.53 -1.95
CA ARG A 200 -5.91 -1.91 -1.59
C ARG A 200 -5.51 -2.06 -0.14
N HIS A 201 -5.23 -0.93 0.55
CA HIS A 201 -4.65 -0.91 1.89
C HIS A 201 -3.37 -1.75 1.98
N GLU A 202 -2.49 -1.52 1.04
CA GLU A 202 -1.12 -2.00 0.97
C GLU A 202 -0.25 -0.78 0.67
N ALA A 203 0.70 -0.45 1.53
CA ALA A 203 1.42 0.84 1.49
C ALA A 203 1.98 1.17 0.09
N LEU A 204 2.63 0.23 -0.60
CA LEU A 204 3.17 0.49 -1.94
C LEU A 204 2.07 0.77 -2.98
N ALA A 205 0.98 0.03 -2.94
CA ALA A 205 -0.14 0.24 -3.85
C ALA A 205 -0.77 1.62 -3.64
N ASP A 206 -0.91 2.05 -2.38
CA ASP A 206 -1.49 3.34 -2.01
C ASP A 206 -0.54 4.51 -2.36
N VAL A 207 0.80 4.30 -2.32
CA VAL A 207 1.76 5.25 -2.92
C VAL A 207 1.50 5.45 -4.42
N TYR A 208 1.38 4.37 -5.18
CA TYR A 208 1.11 4.45 -6.62
C TYR A 208 -0.25 5.07 -6.94
N GLU A 209 -1.26 4.80 -6.14
CA GLU A 209 -2.57 5.46 -6.26
C GLU A 209 -2.47 6.96 -6.02
N SER A 210 -1.69 7.41 -5.03
CA SER A 210 -1.45 8.83 -4.76
C SER A 210 -0.77 9.53 -5.92
N ILE A 211 0.24 8.90 -6.54
CA ILE A 211 0.90 9.41 -7.75
C ILE A 211 -0.09 9.49 -8.93
N ALA A 212 -0.90 8.45 -9.14
CA ALA A 212 -1.89 8.40 -10.21
C ALA A 212 -2.99 9.45 -10.02
N GLU A 213 -3.45 9.65 -8.78
CA GLU A 213 -4.44 10.68 -8.44
C GLU A 213 -3.91 12.09 -8.72
N LEU A 214 -2.64 12.38 -8.37
CA LEU A 214 -2.03 13.67 -8.72
C LEU A 214 -1.86 13.84 -10.24
N LYS A 215 -1.47 12.79 -10.97
CA LYS A 215 -1.43 12.81 -12.45
C LYS A 215 -2.80 13.14 -13.05
N HIS A 216 -3.86 12.56 -12.49
CA HIS A 216 -5.23 12.81 -12.91
C HIS A 216 -5.60 14.29 -12.71
N TYR A 217 -5.37 14.86 -11.49
CA TYR A 217 -5.65 16.29 -11.27
C TYR A 217 -4.81 17.20 -12.15
N ARG A 218 -3.55 16.86 -12.38
CA ARG A 218 -2.68 17.61 -13.29
C ARG A 218 -3.25 17.64 -14.71
N ALA A 219 -3.68 16.49 -15.24
CA ALA A 219 -4.17 16.38 -16.61
C ALA A 219 -5.54 17.05 -16.82
N HIS A 220 -6.42 17.03 -15.82
CA HIS A 220 -7.82 17.44 -16.00
C HIS A 220 -8.17 18.78 -15.33
N TRP A 221 -7.25 19.32 -14.56
CA TRP A 221 -7.53 20.55 -13.81
C TRP A 221 -6.35 21.53 -13.76
N LEU A 222 -5.12 21.10 -13.44
CA LEU A 222 -3.98 21.99 -13.16
C LEU A 222 -3.14 22.29 -14.40
N GLY A 223 -3.18 21.44 -15.41
CA GLY A 223 -2.42 21.53 -16.65
C GLY A 223 -3.28 22.04 -17.80
N GLY A 224 -3.89 23.25 -17.62
CA GLY A 224 -4.63 23.93 -18.68
C GLY A 224 -3.73 24.53 -19.75
#